data_51c0e37f3e769ebf06fe74f4247098db
#
_entry.id   51c0e37f3e769ebf06fe74f4247098db
#
_cell.length_a   1.000
_cell.length_b   1.000
_cell.length_c   1.000
_cell.angle_alpha   90.00
_cell.angle_beta   90.00
_cell.angle_gamma   90.00
#
_symmetry.space_group_name_H-M   'P 1'
#
loop_
_entity.id
_entity.type
_entity.pdbx_description
1 polymer ?
#
loop_
_entity_poly.entity_id
_entity_poly.type
_entity_poly.pdbx_seq_one_letter_code
_entity_poly.pdbx_strand_id
1 'polypeptide(L)'
;MEYEVTFSQLEQLEKPRVIDIRGAEQFAYGSYPGAENLPLDTIQPKTWAEPVYLLCQSGVVSLELAEKWQELGIPAFSIQGGYREYLRRTLTRAVSDEASCQARREKAEHSIITTYRKALWTPFIRAIKEYRLISDGDKIAVCISGGKDSMLMAKLFQELKAHGRQNFEVVFLVMNPGYNQLNAQTVLDNTKLLGIPVEVFHTEIFDIVANQGGSPCYLCARMRRGYLYSKAKELGCNKIALGHHYDDVIETILMGMLYGSQIQTMMPKLHSTNFPGMELIRPMYLIREKDILRWRDYNDLHFIQCACRLTESCASCGGTEKGSKRAEIKELIRTLSQKDPQIPARIFRSVENVNPVPL
;
A
#
# COMPACT_ATOMS: atom_id res chain seq x y z
N MET A 1 18.98 -12.24 -25.54
CA MET A 1 18.85 -11.77 -24.19
C MET A 1 20.23 -11.56 -23.60
N GLU A 2 20.93 -10.65 -24.22
CA GLU A 2 22.35 -10.36 -23.96
C GLU A 2 22.53 -9.45 -22.72
N TYR A 3 21.44 -8.76 -22.31
CA TYR A 3 21.46 -7.72 -21.27
C TYR A 3 20.61 -8.05 -20.04
N GLU A 4 20.02 -9.25 -19.96
CA GLU A 4 19.13 -9.66 -18.88
C GLU A 4 19.58 -10.94 -18.20
N VAL A 5 19.33 -11.02 -16.90
CA VAL A 5 19.46 -12.23 -16.08
C VAL A 5 18.16 -12.53 -15.36
N THR A 6 17.81 -13.79 -15.24
CA THR A 6 16.69 -14.22 -14.40
C THR A 6 17.12 -14.31 -12.93
N PHE A 7 16.17 -14.27 -11.99
CA PHE A 7 16.49 -14.51 -10.58
C PHE A 7 17.12 -15.89 -10.34
N SER A 8 16.75 -16.92 -11.11
CA SER A 8 17.35 -18.25 -10.99
C SER A 8 18.84 -18.25 -11.38
N GLN A 9 19.23 -17.48 -12.38
CA GLN A 9 20.64 -17.28 -12.75
C GLN A 9 21.36 -16.43 -11.71
N LEU A 10 20.73 -15.36 -11.22
CA LEU A 10 21.29 -14.48 -10.19
C LEU A 10 21.58 -15.24 -8.89
N GLU A 11 20.68 -16.13 -8.46
CA GLU A 11 20.82 -16.96 -7.24
C GLU A 11 21.95 -17.99 -7.34
N GLN A 12 22.45 -18.29 -8.55
CA GLN A 12 23.61 -19.20 -8.77
C GLN A 12 24.96 -18.47 -8.69
N LEU A 13 24.95 -17.14 -8.68
CA LEU A 13 26.16 -16.34 -8.61
C LEU A 13 26.65 -16.19 -7.17
N GLU A 14 27.95 -16.20 -6.98
CA GLU A 14 28.55 -15.96 -5.68
C GLU A 14 28.58 -14.45 -5.39
N LYS A 15 27.74 -14.01 -4.43
CA LYS A 15 27.61 -12.61 -3.98
C LYS A 15 27.42 -11.57 -5.11
N PRO A 16 26.39 -11.72 -5.96
CA PRO A 16 26.14 -10.78 -7.05
C PRO A 16 25.93 -9.36 -6.51
N ARG A 17 26.56 -8.35 -7.12
CA ARG A 17 26.34 -6.97 -6.78
C ARG A 17 25.04 -6.46 -7.38
N VAL A 18 23.99 -6.39 -6.59
CA VAL A 18 22.67 -5.91 -7.02
C VAL A 18 22.54 -4.42 -6.70
N ILE A 19 22.16 -3.63 -7.69
CA ILE A 19 21.90 -2.19 -7.57
C ILE A 19 20.43 -1.96 -7.82
N ASP A 20 19.70 -1.52 -6.77
CA ASP A 20 18.31 -1.12 -6.87
C ASP A 20 18.23 0.34 -7.29
N ILE A 21 17.78 0.58 -8.52
CA ILE A 21 17.68 1.92 -9.12
C ILE A 21 16.34 2.61 -8.84
N ARG A 22 15.47 2.03 -8.01
CA ARG A 22 14.22 2.64 -7.58
C ARG A 22 14.49 3.76 -6.57
N GLY A 23 13.52 4.66 -6.41
CA GLY A 23 13.63 5.72 -5.42
C GLY A 23 13.80 5.19 -3.98
N ALA A 24 14.40 6.00 -3.11
CA ALA A 24 14.74 5.61 -1.73
C ALA A 24 13.53 5.13 -0.90
N GLU A 25 12.34 5.70 -1.10
CA GLU A 25 11.12 5.26 -0.41
C GLU A 25 10.69 3.85 -0.84
N GLN A 26 10.81 3.54 -2.14
CA GLN A 26 10.49 2.21 -2.66
C GLN A 26 11.51 1.18 -2.18
N PHE A 27 12.78 1.54 -2.14
CA PHE A 27 13.83 0.71 -1.60
C PHE A 27 13.61 0.43 -0.10
N ALA A 28 13.30 1.46 0.69
CA ALA A 28 13.00 1.33 2.11
C ALA A 28 11.73 0.50 2.38
N TYR A 29 10.78 0.49 1.43
CA TYR A 29 9.61 -0.37 1.51
C TYR A 29 9.94 -1.86 1.35
N GLY A 30 10.99 -2.18 0.61
CA GLY A 30 11.52 -3.52 0.40
C GLY A 30 12.34 -3.60 -0.89
N SER A 31 13.40 -4.41 -0.87
CA SER A 31 14.27 -4.67 -2.01
C SER A 31 14.79 -6.10 -2.00
N TYR A 32 15.62 -6.44 -2.98
CA TYR A 32 16.38 -7.68 -2.98
C TYR A 32 17.40 -7.67 -1.82
N PRO A 33 17.57 -8.77 -1.05
CA PRO A 33 18.51 -8.82 0.05
C PRO A 33 19.94 -8.48 -0.38
N GLY A 34 20.55 -7.52 0.33
CA GLY A 34 21.92 -7.08 0.03
C GLY A 34 22.05 -6.11 -1.15
N ALA A 35 20.94 -5.67 -1.76
CA ALA A 35 20.99 -4.67 -2.82
C ALA A 35 21.43 -3.31 -2.29
N GLU A 36 22.24 -2.60 -3.07
CA GLU A 36 22.62 -1.20 -2.85
C GLU A 36 21.61 -0.27 -3.53
N ASN A 37 21.10 0.75 -2.84
CA ASN A 37 20.18 1.70 -3.47
C ASN A 37 20.94 2.86 -4.12
N LEU A 38 20.88 2.93 -5.42
CA LEU A 38 21.37 4.04 -6.23
C LEU A 38 20.25 4.48 -7.19
N PRO A 39 19.40 5.42 -6.79
CA PRO A 39 18.25 5.85 -7.57
C PRO A 39 18.63 6.34 -8.98
N LEU A 40 17.75 6.06 -9.96
CA LEU A 40 17.97 6.35 -11.38
C LEU A 40 18.33 7.82 -11.66
N ASP A 41 17.80 8.74 -10.87
CA ASP A 41 18.05 10.19 -11.00
C ASP A 41 19.43 10.64 -10.46
N THR A 42 20.09 9.78 -9.71
CA THR A 42 21.39 10.09 -9.08
C THR A 42 22.52 9.17 -9.54
N ILE A 43 22.17 7.99 -10.09
CA ILE A 43 23.16 7.03 -10.53
C ILE A 43 23.96 7.55 -11.75
N GLN A 44 25.26 7.45 -11.68
CA GLN A 44 26.18 7.83 -12.78
C GLN A 44 26.86 6.57 -13.33
N PRO A 45 27.17 6.53 -14.64
CA PRO A 45 28.01 5.50 -15.19
C PRO A 45 29.34 5.44 -14.44
N LYS A 46 29.67 4.29 -13.90
CA LYS A 46 30.90 4.04 -13.14
C LYS A 46 31.44 2.68 -13.53
N THR A 47 32.73 2.59 -13.75
CA THR A 47 33.40 1.30 -13.96
C THR A 47 33.46 0.56 -12.64
N TRP A 48 32.85 -0.63 -12.61
CA TRP A 48 32.97 -1.57 -11.49
C TRP A 48 33.93 -2.69 -11.92
N ALA A 49 34.65 -3.25 -10.93
CA ALA A 49 35.57 -4.37 -11.17
C ALA A 49 34.81 -5.66 -11.53
N GLU A 50 33.56 -5.77 -11.11
CA GLU A 50 32.69 -6.92 -11.30
C GLU A 50 31.39 -6.51 -11.98
N PRO A 51 30.69 -7.46 -12.63
CA PRO A 51 29.37 -7.21 -13.22
C PRO A 51 28.37 -6.70 -12.19
N VAL A 52 27.52 -5.76 -12.60
CA VAL A 52 26.44 -5.22 -11.76
C VAL A 52 25.09 -5.64 -12.28
N TYR A 53 24.17 -5.92 -11.37
CA TYR A 53 22.81 -6.40 -11.66
C TYR A 53 21.81 -5.33 -11.25
N LEU A 54 21.16 -4.73 -12.24
CA LEU A 54 20.26 -3.59 -12.04
C LEU A 54 18.84 -4.07 -11.75
N LEU A 55 18.28 -3.61 -10.65
CA LEU A 55 16.92 -3.90 -10.22
C LEU A 55 16.06 -2.63 -10.29
N CYS A 56 15.05 -2.63 -11.14
CA CYS A 56 13.98 -1.63 -11.13
C CYS A 56 12.64 -2.27 -10.74
N GLN A 57 11.53 -1.55 -10.89
CA GLN A 57 10.22 -2.06 -10.48
C GLN A 57 9.74 -3.24 -11.33
N SER A 58 9.95 -3.21 -12.66
CA SER A 58 9.36 -4.15 -13.63
C SER A 58 10.38 -4.81 -14.59
N GLY A 59 11.65 -4.44 -14.52
CA GLY A 59 12.69 -4.90 -15.46
C GLY A 59 12.87 -4.00 -16.69
N VAL A 60 11.92 -3.11 -17.01
CA VAL A 60 11.97 -2.29 -18.24
C VAL A 60 13.05 -1.21 -18.17
N VAL A 61 12.99 -0.35 -17.17
CA VAL A 61 13.95 0.77 -17.03
C VAL A 61 15.38 0.28 -16.78
N SER A 62 15.51 -0.83 -16.03
CA SER A 62 16.83 -1.43 -15.79
C SER A 62 17.43 -2.07 -17.06
N LEU A 63 16.59 -2.55 -17.98
CA LEU A 63 17.04 -3.08 -19.27
C LEU A 63 17.60 -1.95 -20.13
N GLU A 64 16.87 -0.87 -20.33
CA GLU A 64 17.33 0.31 -21.07
C GLU A 64 18.65 0.88 -20.50
N LEU A 65 18.80 0.86 -19.18
CA LEU A 65 20.02 1.31 -18.52
C LEU A 65 21.18 0.34 -18.72
N ALA A 66 20.93 -0.96 -18.64
CA ALA A 66 21.93 -2.00 -18.86
C ALA A 66 22.48 -1.96 -20.29
N GLU A 67 21.60 -1.82 -21.29
CA GLU A 67 21.99 -1.65 -22.70
C GLU A 67 22.92 -0.45 -22.88
N LYS A 68 22.51 0.73 -22.40
CA LYS A 68 23.34 1.94 -22.46
C LYS A 68 24.69 1.80 -21.77
N TRP A 69 24.76 1.10 -20.64
CA TRP A 69 25.99 0.92 -19.90
C TRP A 69 26.94 -0.08 -20.56
N GLN A 70 26.40 -1.14 -21.18
CA GLN A 70 27.23 -2.06 -21.95
C GLN A 70 27.81 -1.42 -23.20
N GLU A 71 27.09 -0.50 -23.88
CA GLU A 71 27.64 0.33 -24.96
C GLU A 71 28.83 1.18 -24.50
N LEU A 72 28.85 1.56 -23.21
CA LEU A 72 29.98 2.29 -22.59
C LEU A 72 31.08 1.35 -22.04
N GLY A 73 30.98 0.03 -22.29
CA GLY A 73 31.93 -0.95 -21.79
C GLY A 73 31.78 -1.33 -20.33
N ILE A 74 30.64 -0.99 -19.68
CA ILE A 74 30.34 -1.32 -18.27
C ILE A 74 29.53 -2.63 -18.26
N PRO A 75 29.98 -3.69 -17.58
CA PRO A 75 29.28 -4.98 -17.52
C PRO A 75 28.05 -4.89 -16.60
N ALA A 76 26.92 -4.41 -17.14
CA ALA A 76 25.67 -4.24 -16.44
C ALA A 76 24.58 -5.14 -17.04
N PHE A 77 23.78 -5.76 -16.18
CA PHE A 77 22.69 -6.65 -16.58
C PHE A 77 21.40 -6.26 -15.87
N SER A 78 20.27 -6.29 -16.57
CA SER A 78 18.95 -6.09 -15.98
C SER A 78 18.46 -7.38 -15.35
N ILE A 79 17.86 -7.28 -14.16
CA ILE A 79 17.15 -8.41 -13.54
C ILE A 79 15.74 -8.48 -14.12
N GLN A 80 15.47 -9.58 -14.84
CA GLN A 80 14.19 -9.78 -15.54
C GLN A 80 13.00 -9.73 -14.60
N GLY A 81 11.99 -8.91 -14.96
CA GLY A 81 10.77 -8.71 -14.16
C GLY A 81 10.93 -7.83 -12.94
N GLY A 82 12.17 -7.45 -12.61
CA GLY A 82 12.48 -6.50 -11.54
C GLY A 82 11.97 -6.93 -10.16
N TYR A 83 11.73 -5.95 -9.29
CA TYR A 83 11.27 -6.20 -7.90
C TYR A 83 9.92 -6.92 -7.83
N ARG A 84 9.05 -6.73 -8.83
CA ARG A 84 7.76 -7.44 -8.87
C ARG A 84 7.94 -8.94 -8.99
N GLU A 85 8.85 -9.39 -9.84
CA GLU A 85 9.14 -10.82 -10.00
C GLU A 85 9.80 -11.39 -8.75
N TYR A 86 10.71 -10.64 -8.11
CA TYR A 86 11.26 -11.01 -6.81
C TYR A 86 10.15 -11.22 -5.77
N LEU A 87 9.23 -10.25 -5.65
CA LEU A 87 8.11 -10.32 -4.73
C LEU A 87 7.21 -11.53 -4.99
N ARG A 88 6.86 -11.76 -6.27
CA ARG A 88 6.08 -12.92 -6.68
C ARG A 88 6.73 -14.23 -6.27
N ARG A 89 8.02 -14.41 -6.57
CA ARG A 89 8.79 -15.64 -6.24
C ARG A 89 8.83 -15.87 -4.73
N THR A 90 9.08 -14.82 -3.97
CA THR A 90 9.10 -14.88 -2.50
C THR A 90 7.74 -15.31 -1.95
N LEU A 91 6.66 -14.72 -2.43
CA LEU A 91 5.30 -15.10 -2.01
C LEU A 91 4.90 -16.50 -2.45
N THR A 92 5.19 -16.89 -3.70
CA THR A 92 4.89 -18.24 -4.19
C THR A 92 5.59 -19.29 -3.33
N ARG A 93 6.85 -19.07 -2.97
CA ARG A 93 7.59 -19.96 -2.05
C ARG A 93 6.93 -19.99 -0.66
N ALA A 94 6.51 -18.83 -0.16
CA ALA A 94 5.88 -18.71 1.17
C ALA A 94 4.53 -19.43 1.26
N VAL A 95 3.74 -19.46 0.17
CA VAL A 95 2.40 -20.11 0.16
C VAL A 95 2.41 -21.55 -0.33
N SER A 96 3.55 -22.07 -0.79
CA SER A 96 3.68 -23.46 -1.26
C SER A 96 3.77 -24.49 -0.13
N ASP A 97 4.25 -24.08 1.03
CA ASP A 97 4.31 -24.90 2.24
C ASP A 97 3.22 -24.48 3.24
N GLU A 98 2.20 -25.32 3.41
CA GLU A 98 1.05 -25.00 4.26
C GLU A 98 1.44 -24.85 5.74
N ALA A 99 2.39 -25.65 6.25
CA ALA A 99 2.84 -25.54 7.63
C ALA A 99 3.56 -24.21 7.89
N SER A 100 4.44 -23.80 6.98
CA SER A 100 5.11 -22.50 7.05
C SER A 100 4.12 -21.34 6.91
N CYS A 101 3.13 -21.48 6.02
CA CYS A 101 2.07 -20.50 5.83
C CYS A 101 1.25 -20.33 7.12
N GLN A 102 0.86 -21.42 7.77
CA GLN A 102 0.11 -21.41 9.02
C GLN A 102 0.93 -20.74 10.15
N ALA A 103 2.20 -21.11 10.31
CA ALA A 103 3.07 -20.52 11.32
C ALA A 103 3.26 -19.00 11.14
N ARG A 104 3.40 -18.54 9.88
CA ARG A 104 3.48 -17.10 9.56
C ARG A 104 2.17 -16.36 9.87
N ARG A 105 1.03 -16.96 9.57
CA ARG A 105 -0.31 -16.45 9.89
C ARG A 105 -0.48 -16.27 11.38
N GLU A 106 -0.22 -17.31 12.16
CA GLU A 106 -0.31 -17.30 13.63
C GLU A 106 0.61 -16.25 14.25
N LYS A 107 1.85 -16.15 13.76
CA LYS A 107 2.78 -15.10 14.19
C LYS A 107 2.22 -13.70 13.92
N ALA A 108 1.69 -13.44 12.73
CA ALA A 108 1.13 -12.15 12.35
C ALA A 108 -0.08 -11.78 13.22
N GLU A 109 -1.00 -12.73 13.47
CA GLU A 109 -2.16 -12.58 14.36
C GLU A 109 -1.73 -12.29 15.79
N HIS A 110 -0.92 -13.19 16.37
CA HIS A 110 -0.46 -13.06 17.74
C HIS A 110 0.27 -11.73 17.99
N SER A 111 1.08 -11.28 17.04
CA SER A 111 1.83 -10.02 17.15
C SER A 111 0.93 -8.80 17.29
N ILE A 112 -0.29 -8.79 16.69
CA ILE A 112 -1.24 -7.67 16.78
C ILE A 112 -1.71 -7.46 18.23
N ILE A 113 -2.06 -8.55 18.91
CA ILE A 113 -2.63 -8.51 20.28
C ILE A 113 -1.58 -8.56 21.39
N THR A 114 -0.32 -8.79 21.06
CA THR A 114 0.82 -8.81 22.01
C THR A 114 1.81 -7.68 21.73
N THR A 115 2.77 -7.91 20.85
CA THR A 115 3.89 -7.00 20.56
C THR A 115 3.41 -5.62 20.10
N TYR A 116 2.41 -5.58 19.24
CA TYR A 116 1.84 -4.36 18.65
C TYR A 116 0.51 -3.93 19.28
N ARG A 117 0.12 -4.53 20.42
CA ARG A 117 -1.15 -4.23 21.09
C ARG A 117 -1.37 -2.73 21.31
N LYS A 118 -0.37 -2.03 21.85
CA LYS A 118 -0.47 -0.59 22.11
C LYS A 118 -0.47 0.27 20.85
N ALA A 119 0.20 -0.19 19.81
CA ALA A 119 0.39 0.57 18.57
C ALA A 119 -0.71 0.33 17.52
N LEU A 120 -1.29 -0.88 17.49
CA LEU A 120 -2.29 -1.28 16.49
C LEU A 120 -3.65 -1.60 17.12
N TRP A 121 -3.71 -2.59 17.99
CA TRP A 121 -4.99 -3.07 18.54
C TRP A 121 -5.71 -2.02 19.38
N THR A 122 -5.03 -1.40 20.33
CA THR A 122 -5.64 -0.41 21.23
C THR A 122 -6.19 0.81 20.46
N PRO A 123 -5.44 1.46 19.52
CA PRO A 123 -6.00 2.57 18.75
C PRO A 123 -7.10 2.12 17.78
N PHE A 124 -7.07 0.90 17.23
CA PHE A 124 -8.15 0.34 16.44
C PHE A 124 -9.45 0.24 17.23
N ILE A 125 -9.41 -0.39 18.41
CA ILE A 125 -10.57 -0.53 19.30
C ILE A 125 -11.04 0.85 19.78
N ARG A 126 -10.12 1.77 20.08
CA ARG A 126 -10.46 3.14 20.47
C ARG A 126 -11.22 3.87 19.35
N ALA A 127 -10.75 3.78 18.10
CA ALA A 127 -11.44 4.41 16.97
C ALA A 127 -12.86 3.85 16.79
N ILE A 128 -13.04 2.54 16.89
CA ILE A 128 -14.35 1.89 16.77
C ILE A 128 -15.32 2.45 17.85
N LYS A 129 -14.86 2.57 19.10
CA LYS A 129 -15.69 3.03 20.21
C LYS A 129 -15.95 4.53 20.15
N GLU A 130 -14.91 5.33 19.97
CA GLU A 130 -14.97 6.81 20.02
C GLU A 130 -15.84 7.35 18.89
N TYR A 131 -15.70 6.80 17.68
CA TYR A 131 -16.45 7.24 16.51
C TYR A 131 -17.69 6.38 16.22
N ARG A 132 -18.02 5.41 17.08
CA ARG A 132 -19.18 4.51 16.93
C ARG A 132 -19.23 3.90 15.52
N LEU A 133 -18.10 3.30 15.08
CA LEU A 133 -17.94 2.82 13.71
C LEU A 133 -18.72 1.53 13.46
N ILE A 134 -18.87 0.68 14.47
CA ILE A 134 -19.54 -0.61 14.38
C ILE A 134 -20.66 -0.69 15.40
N SER A 135 -21.81 -1.20 14.98
CA SER A 135 -23.00 -1.47 15.80
C SER A 135 -23.42 -2.93 15.66
N ASP A 136 -24.19 -3.43 16.61
CA ASP A 136 -24.77 -4.76 16.51
C ASP A 136 -25.70 -4.86 15.30
N GLY A 137 -25.60 -5.95 14.56
CA GLY A 137 -26.34 -6.19 13.33
C GLY A 137 -25.70 -5.61 12.06
N ASP A 138 -24.57 -4.89 12.16
CA ASP A 138 -23.86 -4.42 10.98
C ASP A 138 -23.32 -5.58 10.14
N LYS A 139 -23.36 -5.41 8.83
CA LYS A 139 -22.63 -6.23 7.86
C LYS A 139 -21.65 -5.36 7.09
N ILE A 140 -20.36 -5.63 7.27
CA ILE A 140 -19.27 -4.74 6.87
C ILE A 140 -18.46 -5.35 5.74
N ALA A 141 -18.37 -4.67 4.59
CA ALA A 141 -17.43 -5.01 3.53
C ALA A 141 -16.06 -4.39 3.84
N VAL A 142 -15.08 -5.21 4.21
CA VAL A 142 -13.69 -4.81 4.42
C VAL A 142 -12.97 -4.82 3.09
N CYS A 143 -12.65 -3.63 2.57
CA CYS A 143 -12.09 -3.46 1.23
C CYS A 143 -10.57 -3.67 1.22
N ILE A 144 -10.11 -4.67 0.46
CA ILE A 144 -8.71 -5.06 0.34
C ILE A 144 -8.17 -4.59 -1.01
N SER A 145 -7.14 -3.75 -0.98
CA SER A 145 -6.43 -3.25 -2.17
C SER A 145 -5.14 -4.03 -2.48
N GLY A 146 -4.70 -4.91 -1.60
CA GLY A 146 -3.44 -5.63 -1.69
C GLY A 146 -2.25 -4.92 -1.03
N GLY A 147 -2.41 -3.68 -0.58
CA GLY A 147 -1.38 -2.94 0.17
C GLY A 147 -1.39 -3.27 1.67
N LYS A 148 -0.29 -2.93 2.35
CA LYS A 148 -0.06 -3.16 3.78
C LYS A 148 -1.22 -2.76 4.70
N ASP A 149 -1.83 -1.60 4.41
CA ASP A 149 -2.87 -1.01 5.25
C ASP A 149 -4.15 -1.83 5.20
N SER A 150 -4.59 -2.20 4.00
CA SER A 150 -5.80 -2.99 3.82
C SER A 150 -5.65 -4.43 4.33
N MET A 151 -4.46 -5.01 4.23
CA MET A 151 -4.17 -6.34 4.77
C MET A 151 -4.14 -6.34 6.30
N LEU A 152 -3.50 -5.34 6.93
CA LEU A 152 -3.56 -5.18 8.37
C LEU A 152 -4.99 -4.94 8.85
N MET A 153 -5.76 -4.08 8.16
CA MET A 153 -7.16 -3.85 8.49
C MET A 153 -7.97 -5.15 8.49
N ALA A 154 -7.78 -6.00 7.48
CA ALA A 154 -8.45 -7.30 7.41
C ALA A 154 -8.09 -8.19 8.61
N LYS A 155 -6.82 -8.25 9.01
CA LYS A 155 -6.38 -9.00 10.20
C LYS A 155 -6.97 -8.44 11.49
N LEU A 156 -7.03 -7.11 11.65
CA LEU A 156 -7.67 -6.46 12.79
C LEU A 156 -9.16 -6.79 12.89
N PHE A 157 -9.87 -6.90 11.75
CA PHE A 157 -11.27 -7.34 11.73
C PHE A 157 -11.43 -8.82 12.08
N GLN A 158 -10.52 -9.69 11.64
CA GLN A 158 -10.53 -11.10 12.03
C GLN A 158 -10.34 -11.25 13.54
N GLU A 159 -9.36 -10.54 14.13
CA GLU A 159 -9.14 -10.50 15.57
C GLU A 159 -10.35 -9.94 16.33
N LEU A 160 -10.96 -8.87 15.82
CA LEU A 160 -12.17 -8.29 16.42
C LEU A 160 -13.34 -9.27 16.39
N LYS A 161 -13.50 -10.03 15.30
CA LYS A 161 -14.56 -11.04 15.17
C LYS A 161 -14.33 -12.24 16.11
N ALA A 162 -13.08 -12.67 16.28
CA ALA A 162 -12.72 -13.79 17.14
C ALA A 162 -12.86 -13.46 18.65
N HIS A 163 -12.55 -12.24 19.04
CA HIS A 163 -12.44 -11.83 20.46
C HIS A 163 -13.37 -10.70 20.88
N GLY A 164 -14.10 -10.10 19.93
CA GLY A 164 -15.05 -9.02 20.20
C GLY A 164 -16.37 -9.52 20.77
N ARG A 165 -17.07 -8.62 21.49
CA ARG A 165 -18.41 -8.89 22.06
C ARG A 165 -19.54 -8.39 21.15
N GLN A 166 -19.23 -7.60 20.12
CA GLN A 166 -20.21 -7.05 19.20
C GLN A 166 -20.66 -8.10 18.19
N ASN A 167 -21.95 -8.16 17.92
CA ASN A 167 -22.51 -9.05 16.90
C ASN A 167 -22.59 -8.32 15.55
N PHE A 168 -21.64 -8.59 14.66
CA PHE A 168 -21.60 -8.05 13.29
C PHE A 168 -21.05 -9.09 12.32
N GLU A 169 -21.33 -8.92 11.04
CA GLU A 169 -20.81 -9.75 9.96
C GLU A 169 -19.71 -9.02 9.18
N VAL A 170 -18.77 -9.78 8.62
CA VAL A 170 -17.67 -9.24 7.80
C VAL A 170 -17.58 -10.01 6.50
N VAL A 171 -17.46 -9.27 5.40
CA VAL A 171 -17.10 -9.77 4.08
C VAL A 171 -15.80 -9.10 3.67
N PHE A 172 -14.77 -9.89 3.33
CA PHE A 172 -13.50 -9.36 2.83
C PHE A 172 -13.57 -9.26 1.31
N LEU A 173 -13.48 -8.04 0.79
CA LEU A 173 -13.78 -7.75 -0.61
C LEU A 173 -12.53 -7.27 -1.36
N VAL A 174 -12.10 -8.01 -2.37
CA VAL A 174 -11.03 -7.62 -3.30
C VAL A 174 -11.64 -7.20 -4.62
N MET A 175 -11.40 -5.96 -5.02
CA MET A 175 -11.72 -5.48 -6.36
C MET A 175 -10.50 -5.56 -7.26
N ASN A 176 -10.60 -6.27 -8.37
CA ASN A 176 -9.63 -6.23 -9.45
C ASN A 176 -10.06 -5.19 -10.50
N PRO A 177 -9.43 -4.00 -10.55
CA PRO A 177 -9.80 -2.94 -11.49
C PRO A 177 -9.17 -3.10 -12.88
N GLY A 178 -8.69 -4.29 -13.22
CA GLY A 178 -7.92 -4.59 -14.43
C GLY A 178 -6.42 -4.73 -14.14
N TYR A 179 -6.05 -5.27 -12.98
CA TYR A 179 -4.65 -5.60 -12.68
C TYR A 179 -4.05 -6.52 -13.75
N ASN A 180 -2.75 -6.40 -13.99
CA ASN A 180 -2.04 -7.45 -14.69
C ASN A 180 -2.08 -8.75 -13.85
N GLN A 181 -1.87 -9.88 -14.49
CA GLN A 181 -1.94 -11.20 -13.86
C GLN A 181 -1.01 -11.31 -12.65
N LEU A 182 0.18 -10.72 -12.72
CA LEU A 182 1.18 -10.75 -11.66
C LEU A 182 0.70 -10.03 -10.40
N ASN A 183 0.18 -8.81 -10.55
CA ASN A 183 -0.34 -8.03 -9.43
C ASN A 183 -1.59 -8.69 -8.82
N ALA A 184 -2.50 -9.22 -9.65
CA ALA A 184 -3.68 -9.93 -9.19
C ALA A 184 -3.28 -11.15 -8.36
N GLN A 185 -2.34 -11.97 -8.85
CA GLN A 185 -1.85 -13.14 -8.13
C GLN A 185 -1.17 -12.76 -6.81
N THR A 186 -0.34 -11.71 -6.80
CA THR A 186 0.32 -11.21 -5.58
C THR A 186 -0.69 -10.82 -4.48
N VAL A 187 -1.81 -10.21 -4.84
CA VAL A 187 -2.88 -9.91 -3.87
C VAL A 187 -3.46 -11.20 -3.30
N LEU A 188 -3.79 -12.17 -4.15
CA LEU A 188 -4.38 -13.45 -3.73
C LEU A 188 -3.41 -14.28 -2.88
N ASP A 189 -2.14 -14.33 -3.23
CA ASP A 189 -1.12 -15.04 -2.45
C ASP A 189 -0.96 -14.41 -1.05
N ASN A 190 -0.98 -13.09 -0.93
CA ASN A 190 -0.98 -12.42 0.37
C ASN A 190 -2.25 -12.70 1.20
N THR A 191 -3.44 -12.75 0.56
CA THR A 191 -4.67 -13.12 1.28
C THR A 191 -4.63 -14.57 1.75
N LYS A 192 -4.08 -15.48 0.93
CA LYS A 192 -3.86 -16.89 1.30
C LYS A 192 -2.87 -17.01 2.46
N LEU A 193 -1.70 -16.34 2.37
CA LEU A 193 -0.68 -16.33 3.41
C LEU A 193 -1.25 -15.87 4.76
N LEU A 194 -2.07 -14.82 4.77
CA LEU A 194 -2.68 -14.27 5.97
C LEU A 194 -4.00 -14.95 6.38
N GLY A 195 -4.48 -15.94 5.61
CA GLY A 195 -5.73 -16.63 5.89
C GLY A 195 -6.96 -15.75 5.86
N ILE A 196 -7.00 -14.81 4.93
CA ILE A 196 -8.13 -13.90 4.75
C ILE A 196 -9.06 -14.48 3.68
N PRO A 197 -10.29 -14.91 4.03
CA PRO A 197 -11.24 -15.43 3.06
C PRO A 197 -11.85 -14.29 2.24
N VAL A 198 -11.42 -14.13 0.99
CA VAL A 198 -11.81 -12.99 0.16
C VAL A 198 -12.85 -13.35 -0.90
N GLU A 199 -13.78 -12.45 -1.12
CA GLU A 199 -14.61 -12.40 -2.32
C GLU A 199 -13.98 -11.46 -3.34
N VAL A 200 -13.71 -11.98 -4.54
CA VAL A 200 -13.04 -11.23 -5.62
C VAL A 200 -14.05 -10.87 -6.70
N PHE A 201 -14.08 -9.62 -7.12
CA PHE A 201 -14.83 -9.19 -8.29
C PHE A 201 -13.98 -8.35 -9.24
N HIS A 202 -14.34 -8.35 -10.52
CA HIS A 202 -13.58 -7.73 -11.59
C HIS A 202 -14.31 -6.50 -12.13
N THR A 203 -13.54 -5.51 -12.55
CA THR A 203 -14.03 -4.31 -13.23
C THR A 203 -13.04 -3.86 -14.30
N GLU A 204 -13.49 -3.09 -15.27
CA GLU A 204 -12.70 -2.55 -16.38
C GLU A 204 -12.23 -1.11 -16.13
N ILE A 205 -12.05 -0.73 -14.87
CA ILE A 205 -11.73 0.67 -14.50
C ILE A 205 -10.48 1.17 -15.20
N PHE A 206 -9.42 0.35 -15.27
CA PHE A 206 -8.16 0.79 -15.86
C PHE A 206 -8.27 1.02 -17.37
N ASP A 207 -9.07 0.20 -18.07
CA ASP A 207 -9.29 0.37 -19.50
C ASP A 207 -10.15 1.60 -19.79
N ILE A 208 -11.18 1.85 -18.96
CA ILE A 208 -12.01 3.05 -19.05
C ILE A 208 -11.18 4.32 -18.79
N VAL A 209 -10.39 4.33 -17.73
CA VAL A 209 -9.58 5.51 -17.33
C VAL A 209 -8.45 5.79 -18.32
N ALA A 210 -7.86 4.76 -18.92
CA ALA A 210 -6.79 4.92 -19.92
C ALA A 210 -7.29 5.63 -21.19
N ASN A 211 -8.59 5.50 -21.53
CA ASN A 211 -9.21 6.07 -22.72
C ASN A 211 -9.84 7.46 -22.48
N GLN A 212 -9.81 7.99 -21.26
CA GLN A 212 -10.39 9.29 -20.94
C GLN A 212 -9.30 10.34 -20.64
N GLY A 213 -9.48 11.56 -21.18
CA GLY A 213 -8.65 12.71 -20.87
C GLY A 213 -8.93 13.25 -19.45
N GLY A 214 -7.96 13.93 -18.86
CA GLY A 214 -8.07 14.56 -17.53
C GLY A 214 -7.15 13.93 -16.48
N SER A 215 -7.51 14.03 -15.17
CA SER A 215 -6.74 13.41 -14.09
C SER A 215 -7.13 11.93 -13.91
N PRO A 216 -6.34 10.98 -14.42
CA PRO A 216 -6.69 9.56 -14.40
C PRO A 216 -6.84 9.02 -12.97
N CYS A 217 -6.03 9.51 -12.03
CA CYS A 217 -6.06 9.08 -10.62
C CYS A 217 -7.37 9.47 -9.91
N TYR A 218 -7.87 10.68 -10.16
CA TYR A 218 -9.13 11.14 -9.56
C TYR A 218 -10.32 10.32 -10.06
N LEU A 219 -10.41 10.12 -11.38
CA LEU A 219 -11.47 9.32 -11.98
C LEU A 219 -11.43 7.87 -11.50
N CYS A 220 -10.25 7.26 -11.50
CA CYS A 220 -10.04 5.91 -10.96
C CYS A 220 -10.52 5.79 -9.51
N ALA A 221 -10.12 6.71 -8.63
CA ALA A 221 -10.52 6.68 -7.21
C ALA A 221 -12.04 6.85 -7.03
N ARG A 222 -12.69 7.68 -7.87
CA ARG A 222 -14.15 7.87 -7.86
C ARG A 222 -14.88 6.61 -8.31
N MET A 223 -14.47 6.02 -9.44
CA MET A 223 -15.07 4.79 -9.98
C MET A 223 -14.88 3.62 -9.00
N ARG A 224 -13.66 3.44 -8.46
CA ARG A 224 -13.39 2.38 -7.47
C ARG A 224 -14.34 2.46 -6.29
N ARG A 225 -14.59 3.63 -5.75
CA ARG A 225 -15.57 3.80 -4.66
C ARG A 225 -16.98 3.40 -5.08
N GLY A 226 -17.45 3.82 -6.25
CA GLY A 226 -18.76 3.46 -6.77
C GLY A 226 -18.95 1.94 -6.87
N TYR A 227 -18.00 1.25 -7.49
CA TYR A 227 -18.05 -0.21 -7.62
C TYR A 227 -17.99 -0.93 -6.27
N LEU A 228 -17.15 -0.47 -5.33
CA LEU A 228 -17.08 -1.04 -3.98
C LEU A 228 -18.41 -0.90 -3.23
N TYR A 229 -19.05 0.27 -3.30
CA TYR A 229 -20.37 0.46 -2.68
C TYR A 229 -21.44 -0.41 -3.35
N SER A 230 -21.46 -0.49 -4.67
CA SER A 230 -22.41 -1.31 -5.41
C SER A 230 -22.29 -2.78 -5.02
N LYS A 231 -21.05 -3.32 -5.04
CA LYS A 231 -20.81 -4.72 -4.69
C LYS A 231 -21.09 -5.02 -3.21
N ALA A 232 -20.70 -4.12 -2.31
CA ALA A 232 -21.02 -4.27 -0.89
C ALA A 232 -22.54 -4.30 -0.63
N LYS A 233 -23.30 -3.45 -1.32
CA LYS A 233 -24.77 -3.42 -1.23
C LYS A 233 -25.41 -4.70 -1.78
N GLU A 234 -24.91 -5.21 -2.92
CA GLU A 234 -25.33 -6.50 -3.50
C GLU A 234 -25.14 -7.65 -2.49
N LEU A 235 -24.05 -7.62 -1.72
CA LEU A 235 -23.77 -8.60 -0.67
C LEU A 235 -24.53 -8.37 0.64
N GLY A 236 -25.44 -7.39 0.67
CA GLY A 236 -26.24 -7.05 1.84
C GLY A 236 -25.47 -6.30 2.92
N CYS A 237 -24.30 -5.75 2.61
CA CYS A 237 -23.54 -4.94 3.57
C CYS A 237 -24.17 -3.54 3.70
N ASN A 238 -24.18 -3.01 4.92
CA ASN A 238 -24.58 -1.63 5.21
C ASN A 238 -23.37 -0.71 5.43
N LYS A 239 -22.15 -1.26 5.52
CA LYS A 239 -20.92 -0.49 5.69
C LYS A 239 -19.81 -0.97 4.77
N ILE A 240 -18.93 -0.02 4.36
CA ILE A 240 -17.64 -0.33 3.76
C ILE A 240 -16.53 0.19 4.68
N ALA A 241 -15.51 -0.63 4.93
CA ALA A 241 -14.33 -0.27 5.68
C ALA A 241 -13.14 -0.04 4.74
N LEU A 242 -12.49 1.13 4.86
CA LEU A 242 -11.32 1.49 4.09
C LEU A 242 -10.09 1.65 5.00
N GLY A 243 -8.93 1.18 4.54
CA GLY A 243 -7.67 1.14 5.28
C GLY A 243 -6.94 2.48 5.39
N HIS A 244 -7.65 3.60 5.49
CA HIS A 244 -7.01 4.90 5.74
C HIS A 244 -6.59 5.00 7.21
N HIS A 245 -5.40 5.55 7.43
CA HIS A 245 -4.79 5.65 8.75
C HIS A 245 -4.53 7.12 9.15
N TYR A 246 -4.01 7.34 10.34
CA TYR A 246 -3.77 8.65 10.94
C TYR A 246 -2.96 9.59 10.03
N ASP A 247 -1.91 9.08 9.39
CA ASP A 247 -1.03 9.90 8.56
C ASP A 247 -1.76 10.34 7.27
N ASP A 248 -2.65 9.53 6.69
CA ASP A 248 -3.53 9.95 5.58
C ASP A 248 -4.44 11.14 5.95
N VAL A 249 -4.91 11.15 7.20
CA VAL A 249 -5.78 12.24 7.70
C VAL A 249 -5.02 13.54 7.76
N ILE A 250 -3.84 13.57 8.39
CA ILE A 250 -3.04 14.81 8.53
C ILE A 250 -2.51 15.29 7.20
N GLU A 251 -2.14 14.40 6.29
CA GLU A 251 -1.77 14.72 4.91
C GLU A 251 -2.95 15.39 4.18
N THR A 252 -4.16 14.84 4.32
CA THR A 252 -5.37 15.41 3.67
C THR A 252 -5.70 16.79 4.21
N ILE A 253 -5.55 17.02 5.52
CA ILE A 253 -5.77 18.33 6.14
C ILE A 253 -4.81 19.37 5.50
N LEU A 254 -3.51 19.08 5.48
CA LEU A 254 -2.54 20.02 4.90
C LEU A 254 -2.70 20.19 3.39
N MET A 255 -3.03 19.13 2.65
CA MET A 255 -3.35 19.24 1.23
C MET A 255 -4.54 20.15 0.98
N GLY A 256 -5.61 20.03 1.77
CA GLY A 256 -6.77 20.91 1.70
C GLY A 256 -6.41 22.38 1.94
N MET A 257 -5.61 22.66 2.97
CA MET A 257 -5.18 24.00 3.33
C MET A 257 -4.23 24.61 2.29
N LEU A 258 -3.17 23.89 1.90
CA LEU A 258 -2.08 24.46 1.08
C LEU A 258 -2.39 24.47 -0.43
N TYR A 259 -3.20 23.51 -0.92
CA TYR A 259 -3.48 23.39 -2.35
C TYR A 259 -4.96 23.53 -2.70
N GLY A 260 -5.86 23.44 -1.72
CA GLY A 260 -7.30 23.48 -1.95
C GLY A 260 -8.01 24.70 -1.40
N SER A 261 -7.30 25.57 -0.67
CA SER A 261 -7.89 26.73 0.02
C SER A 261 -9.10 26.38 0.88
N GLN A 262 -9.07 25.21 1.51
CA GLN A 262 -10.18 24.68 2.33
C GLN A 262 -9.64 23.91 3.55
N ILE A 263 -10.38 24.01 4.66
CA ILE A 263 -10.18 23.13 5.81
C ILE A 263 -10.99 21.86 5.55
N GLN A 264 -10.34 20.83 5.04
CA GLN A 264 -10.98 19.57 4.73
C GLN A 264 -10.27 18.42 5.43
N THR A 265 -11.01 17.51 6.01
CA THR A 265 -10.47 16.30 6.65
C THR A 265 -11.14 15.03 6.12
N MET A 266 -10.50 13.89 6.34
CA MET A 266 -11.13 12.60 6.21
C MET A 266 -11.93 12.32 7.48
N MET A 267 -13.25 12.25 7.41
CA MET A 267 -14.05 11.85 8.57
C MET A 267 -13.88 10.35 8.86
N PRO A 268 -13.81 9.92 10.12
CA PRO A 268 -13.71 8.51 10.49
C PRO A 268 -14.94 7.69 10.08
N LYS A 269 -16.10 8.36 9.96
CA LYS A 269 -17.38 7.80 9.55
C LYS A 269 -18.09 8.77 8.61
N LEU A 270 -18.65 8.29 7.52
CA LEU A 270 -19.39 9.07 6.54
C LEU A 270 -20.61 8.30 6.05
N HIS A 271 -21.77 8.96 6.01
CA HIS A 271 -22.93 8.45 5.28
C HIS A 271 -22.75 8.67 3.77
N SER A 272 -23.10 7.67 2.99
CA SER A 272 -23.01 7.78 1.54
C SER A 272 -24.22 8.56 1.00
N THR A 273 -23.96 9.63 0.25
CA THR A 273 -25.00 10.39 -0.44
C THR A 273 -25.56 9.65 -1.67
N ASN A 274 -24.72 8.87 -2.35
CA ASN A 274 -25.08 8.17 -3.59
C ASN A 274 -25.63 6.75 -3.34
N PHE A 275 -25.43 6.20 -2.15
CA PHE A 275 -25.88 4.87 -1.75
C PHE A 275 -26.62 4.98 -0.41
N PRO A 276 -27.92 5.33 -0.43
CA PRO A 276 -28.70 5.50 0.80
C PRO A 276 -28.63 4.25 1.70
N GLY A 277 -28.48 4.48 3.01
CA GLY A 277 -28.34 3.41 4.00
C GLY A 277 -26.93 2.81 4.12
N MET A 278 -25.97 3.24 3.30
CA MET A 278 -24.58 2.80 3.36
C MET A 278 -23.70 3.81 4.10
N GLU A 279 -22.79 3.31 4.92
CA GLU A 279 -21.76 4.11 5.60
C GLU A 279 -20.35 3.70 5.16
N LEU A 280 -19.45 4.67 5.09
CA LEU A 280 -18.00 4.44 4.98
C LEU A 280 -17.38 4.62 6.34
N ILE A 281 -16.56 3.66 6.77
CA ILE A 281 -15.83 3.71 8.03
C ILE A 281 -14.32 3.58 7.80
N ARG A 282 -13.53 4.19 8.70
CA ARG A 282 -12.05 4.15 8.70
C ARG A 282 -11.55 3.68 10.07
N PRO A 283 -11.55 2.38 10.33
CA PRO A 283 -11.24 1.85 11.66
C PRO A 283 -9.78 2.07 12.08
N MET A 284 -8.86 2.27 11.12
CA MET A 284 -7.45 2.54 11.36
C MET A 284 -7.13 4.05 11.57
N TYR A 285 -8.16 4.89 11.73
CA TYR A 285 -8.08 6.35 11.83
C TYR A 285 -7.07 6.87 12.86
N LEU A 286 -6.82 6.13 13.92
CA LEU A 286 -5.88 6.46 15.00
C LEU A 286 -4.55 5.70 14.95
N ILE A 287 -4.33 4.86 13.94
CA ILE A 287 -3.10 4.06 13.76
C ILE A 287 -2.10 4.87 12.93
N ARG A 288 -0.83 4.90 13.35
CA ARG A 288 0.26 5.55 12.61
C ARG A 288 0.85 4.63 11.54
N GLU A 289 1.18 5.19 10.37
CA GLU A 289 1.80 4.45 9.27
C GLU A 289 3.09 3.74 9.70
N LYS A 290 3.93 4.40 10.50
CA LYS A 290 5.17 3.82 11.03
C LYS A 290 4.96 2.52 11.80
N ASP A 291 3.83 2.38 12.48
CA ASP A 291 3.53 1.18 13.28
C ASP A 291 2.99 0.05 12.40
N ILE A 292 2.30 0.38 11.30
CA ILE A 292 1.91 -0.57 10.24
C ILE A 292 3.17 -1.15 9.57
N LEU A 293 4.13 -0.28 9.21
CA LEU A 293 5.41 -0.69 8.62
C LEU A 293 6.19 -1.61 9.55
N ARG A 294 6.30 -1.26 10.84
CA ARG A 294 6.97 -2.10 11.84
C ARG A 294 6.33 -3.48 11.99
N TRP A 295 5.00 -3.55 11.98
CA TRP A 295 4.29 -4.82 12.04
C TRP A 295 4.54 -5.66 10.78
N ARG A 296 4.53 -5.06 9.61
CA ARG A 296 4.86 -5.69 8.33
C ARG A 296 6.27 -6.31 8.38
N ASP A 297 7.27 -5.51 8.79
CA ASP A 297 8.68 -5.91 8.81
C ASP A 297 8.95 -7.00 9.85
N TYR A 298 8.35 -6.89 11.04
CA TYR A 298 8.45 -7.91 12.08
C TYR A 298 7.95 -9.29 11.65
N ASN A 299 6.93 -9.30 10.78
CA ASN A 299 6.32 -10.52 10.29
C ASN A 299 6.85 -10.94 8.91
N ASP A 300 7.86 -10.26 8.38
CA ASP A 300 8.44 -10.53 7.05
C ASP A 300 7.35 -10.59 5.96
N LEU A 301 6.44 -9.60 5.95
CA LEU A 301 5.34 -9.51 5.00
C LEU A 301 5.68 -8.58 3.85
N HIS A 302 5.36 -9.02 2.64
CA HIS A 302 5.67 -8.30 1.41
C HIS A 302 4.38 -8.00 0.64
N PHE A 303 4.01 -6.72 0.56
CA PHE A 303 2.80 -6.27 -0.10
C PHE A 303 3.11 -5.43 -1.34
N ILE A 304 2.15 -5.34 -2.26
CA ILE A 304 2.26 -4.42 -3.38
C ILE A 304 2.12 -2.97 -2.92
N GLN A 305 2.96 -2.08 -3.45
CA GLN A 305 2.84 -0.64 -3.20
C GLN A 305 1.80 0.00 -4.11
N CYS A 306 1.92 -0.25 -5.41
CA CYS A 306 1.00 0.24 -6.42
C CYS A 306 0.79 -0.83 -7.49
N ALA A 307 -0.48 -1.15 -7.74
CA ALA A 307 -0.87 -2.13 -8.75
C ALA A 307 -1.43 -1.47 -10.02
N CYS A 308 -1.30 -0.15 -10.17
CA CYS A 308 -1.86 0.60 -11.28
C CYS A 308 -1.05 0.39 -12.57
N ARG A 309 -1.73 0.05 -13.69
CA ARG A 309 -1.10 -0.07 -15.02
C ARG A 309 -0.54 1.27 -15.51
N LEU A 310 -1.15 2.40 -15.13
CA LEU A 310 -0.68 3.73 -15.54
C LEU A 310 0.69 4.08 -14.94
N THR A 311 1.07 3.47 -13.80
CA THR A 311 2.40 3.64 -13.23
C THR A 311 3.46 2.77 -13.92
N GLU A 312 3.04 1.80 -14.75
CA GLU A 312 3.95 0.93 -15.53
C GLU A 312 4.46 1.62 -16.78
N SER A 313 3.60 2.43 -17.44
CA SER A 313 3.89 3.10 -18.71
C SER A 313 4.30 4.57 -18.56
N CYS A 314 4.16 5.15 -17.37
CA CYS A 314 4.46 6.55 -17.14
C CYS A 314 5.92 6.74 -16.73
N ALA A 315 6.77 7.14 -17.68
CA ALA A 315 8.14 7.57 -17.39
C ALA A 315 8.16 8.75 -16.40
N SER A 316 7.10 9.58 -16.38
CA SER A 316 6.89 10.68 -15.42
C SER A 316 6.48 10.15 -14.03
N CYS A 317 5.90 8.95 -13.95
CA CYS A 317 5.57 8.28 -12.69
C CYS A 317 6.64 7.26 -12.28
N GLY A 318 7.81 7.20 -12.91
CA GLY A 318 8.91 6.22 -12.73
C GLY A 318 9.13 5.63 -11.34
N GLY A 319 8.04 5.30 -10.69
CA GLY A 319 7.98 4.80 -9.32
C GLY A 319 8.31 5.85 -8.26
N THR A 320 8.61 7.08 -8.65
CA THR A 320 8.85 8.17 -7.73
C THR A 320 7.58 9.01 -7.63
N GLU A 321 7.00 9.12 -6.46
CA GLU A 321 6.03 10.15 -6.11
C GLU A 321 6.65 11.57 -6.19
N LYS A 322 7.88 11.71 -6.70
CA LYS A 322 8.55 12.99 -6.91
C LYS A 322 7.66 13.85 -7.80
N GLY A 323 7.13 14.93 -7.22
CA GLY A 323 6.21 15.87 -7.85
C GLY A 323 4.74 15.64 -7.54
N SER A 324 4.35 14.62 -6.78
CA SER A 324 2.98 14.58 -6.26
C SER A 324 2.85 15.51 -5.05
N LYS A 325 1.77 16.31 -5.04
CA LYS A 325 1.47 17.20 -3.89
C LYS A 325 1.43 16.46 -2.56
N ARG A 326 1.06 15.19 -2.59
CA ARG A 326 1.02 14.34 -1.40
C ARG A 326 2.41 13.99 -0.88
N ALA A 327 3.36 13.70 -1.76
CA ALA A 327 4.75 13.45 -1.37
C ALA A 327 5.40 14.70 -0.76
N GLU A 328 5.13 15.88 -1.34
CA GLU A 328 5.60 17.16 -0.77
C GLU A 328 5.05 17.38 0.65
N ILE A 329 3.77 17.11 0.89
CA ILE A 329 3.15 17.20 2.21
C ILE A 329 3.75 16.21 3.20
N LYS A 330 3.97 14.96 2.76
CA LYS A 330 4.58 13.92 3.59
C LYS A 330 5.98 14.33 4.06
N GLU A 331 6.78 14.88 3.14
CA GLU A 331 8.11 15.39 3.46
C GLU A 331 8.06 16.62 4.38
N LEU A 332 7.11 17.53 4.15
CA LEU A 332 6.89 18.68 5.03
C LEU A 332 6.56 18.23 6.46
N ILE A 333 5.61 17.28 6.62
CA ILE A 333 5.24 16.73 7.92
C ILE A 333 6.47 16.09 8.58
N ARG A 334 7.26 15.32 7.83
CA ARG A 334 8.48 14.68 8.32
C ARG A 334 9.47 15.70 8.85
N THR A 335 9.77 16.74 8.07
CA THR A 335 10.71 17.81 8.44
C THR A 335 10.25 18.57 9.68
N LEU A 336 8.97 18.93 9.73
CA LEU A 336 8.41 19.63 10.89
C LEU A 336 8.40 18.74 12.14
N SER A 337 8.13 17.45 11.99
CA SER A 337 8.10 16.47 13.11
C SER A 337 9.49 16.22 13.71
N GLN A 338 10.57 16.41 12.95
CA GLN A 338 11.93 16.34 13.47
C GLN A 338 12.24 17.49 14.44
N LYS A 339 11.64 18.69 14.19
CA LYS A 339 11.79 19.86 15.06
C LYS A 339 10.88 19.79 16.29
N ASP A 340 9.65 19.32 16.10
CA ASP A 340 8.68 19.14 17.18
C ASP A 340 7.82 17.90 16.93
N PRO A 341 8.00 16.80 17.71
CA PRO A 341 7.25 15.57 17.59
C PRO A 341 5.72 15.70 17.82
N GLN A 342 5.26 16.83 18.39
CA GLN A 342 3.84 17.09 18.62
C GLN A 342 3.10 17.64 17.37
N ILE A 343 3.80 18.05 16.33
CA ILE A 343 3.22 18.62 15.11
C ILE A 343 2.13 17.74 14.50
N PRO A 344 2.33 16.43 14.29
CA PRO A 344 1.27 15.58 13.77
C PRO A 344 -0.02 15.60 14.61
N ALA A 345 0.11 15.62 15.93
CA ALA A 345 -1.04 15.67 16.83
C ALA A 345 -1.76 17.02 16.78
N ARG A 346 -1.02 18.11 16.62
CA ARG A 346 -1.60 19.45 16.46
C ARG A 346 -2.34 19.58 15.14
N ILE A 347 -1.76 19.09 14.03
CA ILE A 347 -2.45 19.08 12.73
C ILE A 347 -3.74 18.27 12.83
N PHE A 348 -3.68 17.08 13.42
CA PHE A 348 -4.85 16.21 13.56
C PHE A 348 -6.00 16.90 14.34
N ARG A 349 -5.66 17.56 15.45
CA ARG A 349 -6.64 18.26 16.31
C ARG A 349 -7.12 19.59 15.76
N SER A 350 -6.39 20.21 14.83
CA SER A 350 -6.73 21.54 14.31
C SER A 350 -8.11 21.62 13.68
N VAL A 351 -8.58 20.51 13.08
CA VAL A 351 -9.90 20.42 12.43
C VAL A 351 -11.06 20.20 13.42
N GLU A 352 -10.76 19.83 14.66
CA GLU A 352 -11.75 19.68 15.74
C GLU A 352 -12.04 21.03 16.41
N ASN A 353 -11.13 22.00 16.30
CA ASN A 353 -11.16 23.29 16.97
C ASN A 353 -11.24 24.48 15.97
N VAL A 354 -11.96 24.30 14.89
CA VAL A 354 -12.19 25.38 13.92
C VAL A 354 -13.17 26.38 14.53
N ASN A 355 -12.70 27.61 14.82
CA ASN A 355 -13.55 28.71 15.24
C ASN A 355 -13.89 29.58 14.01
N PRO A 356 -15.13 29.52 13.50
CA PRO A 356 -15.52 30.31 12.30
C PRO A 356 -15.84 31.79 12.60
N VAL A 357 -15.70 32.24 13.85
CA VAL A 357 -15.92 33.64 14.17
C VAL A 357 -14.79 34.48 13.55
N PRO A 358 -15.10 35.43 12.65
CA PRO A 358 -14.10 36.34 12.09
C PRO A 358 -13.41 37.13 13.20
N LEU A 359 -12.11 37.26 13.13
CA LEU A 359 -11.34 38.18 13.97
C LEU A 359 -11.71 39.64 13.65
#